data_e942dfa0a2b0d08928182a4ca52762cc
#
_entry.id   e942dfa0a2b0d08928182a4ca52762cc
#
_cell.length_a   1.000
_cell.length_b   1.000
_cell.length_c   1.000
_cell.angle_alpha   90.00
_cell.angle_beta   90.00
_cell.angle_gamma   90.00
#
_symmetry.space_group_name_H-M   'P 1'
#
loop_
_entity.id
_entity.type
_entity.pdbx_description
1 polymer ?
#
loop_
_entity_poly.entity_id
_entity_poly.type
_entity_poly.pdbx_seq_one_letter_code
_entity_poly.pdbx_strand_id
1 'polypeptide(L)'
;MPKRIMFTGGTGKAGRHVLPWLLDQGYEILNFDLQPFANLDIFSLIGDVTDSGQVFNAMTMHFGRKGLQAGKPPGPVDAVVHFAAIPRVFIKTDDETYRVNVMGTYNVIEAAMKLGIRKVVIASSETTYGVCFAEGDRDFHSFPLEEDYDVDPMDSYGLSKVVNERTARAFAMRFGTDIYALRIGNVIEPHEYNRFPGFVSDPPSRKRNAWSYIDARDLGQIVHLCLQKDGLGFQVFNAVNDTITADLLTAEFLAKWCPGVPVTRPIIGHEAPLSNRKAREVLGFKEQHNWRDQVKALPEA
;
A
#
# COMPACT_ATOMS: atom_id res chain seq x y z
N MET A 1 -10.47 -12.99 -14.00
CA MET A 1 -9.61 -12.83 -12.82
C MET A 1 -8.17 -13.12 -13.22
N PRO A 2 -7.20 -12.26 -12.87
CA PRO A 2 -5.79 -12.60 -13.02
C PRO A 2 -5.49 -13.87 -12.22
N LYS A 3 -4.73 -14.78 -12.80
CA LYS A 3 -4.31 -16.00 -12.11
C LYS A 3 -2.83 -15.95 -11.74
N ARG A 4 -2.02 -15.40 -12.65
CA ARG A 4 -0.56 -15.28 -12.52
C ARG A 4 -0.21 -13.83 -12.25
N ILE A 5 0.36 -13.56 -11.11
CA ILE A 5 0.77 -12.21 -10.74
C ILE A 5 2.27 -12.13 -10.45
N MET A 6 2.91 -11.05 -10.89
CA MET A 6 4.21 -10.65 -10.39
C MET A 6 4.00 -9.73 -9.20
N PHE A 7 4.57 -10.10 -8.06
CA PHE A 7 4.62 -9.26 -6.87
C PHE A 7 6.05 -8.79 -6.65
N THR A 8 6.28 -7.50 -6.42
CA THR A 8 7.60 -6.99 -6.06
C THR A 8 7.60 -6.49 -4.63
N GLY A 9 8.71 -6.68 -3.91
CA GLY A 9 8.80 -6.25 -2.51
C GLY A 9 8.11 -7.19 -1.52
N GLY A 10 8.00 -8.47 -1.86
CA GLY A 10 7.32 -9.48 -1.03
C GLY A 10 7.99 -9.73 0.31
N THR A 11 9.30 -9.54 0.44
CA THR A 11 10.05 -9.73 1.69
C THR A 11 9.88 -8.57 2.67
N GLY A 12 9.32 -7.44 2.21
CA GLY A 12 9.06 -6.27 3.03
C GLY A 12 7.94 -6.47 4.07
N LYS A 13 7.81 -5.52 5.00
CA LYS A 13 6.84 -5.58 6.11
C LYS A 13 5.39 -5.84 5.64
N ALA A 14 4.93 -5.16 4.59
CA ALA A 14 3.62 -5.38 4.00
C ALA A 14 3.56 -6.68 3.19
N GLY A 15 4.57 -6.90 2.31
CA GLY A 15 4.59 -8.02 1.36
C GLY A 15 4.51 -9.37 2.04
N ARG A 16 5.20 -9.57 3.17
CA ARG A 16 5.22 -10.87 3.88
C ARG A 16 3.87 -11.30 4.46
N HIS A 17 2.90 -10.39 4.55
CA HIS A 17 1.52 -10.70 4.93
C HIS A 17 0.57 -10.73 3.73
N VAL A 18 0.80 -9.85 2.74
CA VAL A 18 -0.03 -9.78 1.53
C VAL A 18 0.18 -11.01 0.65
N LEU A 19 1.42 -11.46 0.46
CA LEU A 19 1.72 -12.62 -0.41
C LEU A 19 1.02 -13.91 0.04
N PRO A 20 1.14 -14.36 1.32
CA PRO A 20 0.42 -15.56 1.77
C PRO A 20 -1.09 -15.42 1.61
N TRP A 21 -1.63 -14.24 1.92
CA TRP A 21 -3.05 -13.97 1.76
C TRP A 21 -3.52 -14.13 0.31
N LEU A 22 -2.75 -13.59 -0.66
CA LEU A 22 -3.05 -13.75 -2.09
C LEU A 22 -2.89 -15.20 -2.56
N LEU A 23 -1.91 -15.94 -2.04
CA LEU A 23 -1.74 -17.37 -2.32
C LEU A 23 -2.98 -18.16 -1.88
N ASP A 24 -3.52 -17.87 -0.69
CA ASP A 24 -4.75 -18.48 -0.17
C ASP A 24 -5.99 -18.15 -1.01
N GLN A 25 -5.98 -17.02 -1.74
CA GLN A 25 -7.01 -16.68 -2.74
C GLN A 25 -6.82 -17.39 -4.09
N GLY A 26 -5.82 -18.26 -4.22
CA GLY A 26 -5.57 -19.08 -5.39
C GLY A 26 -4.78 -18.42 -6.51
N TYR A 27 -4.06 -17.33 -6.22
CA TYR A 27 -3.15 -16.73 -7.19
C TYR A 27 -1.86 -17.55 -7.32
N GLU A 28 -1.37 -17.69 -8.54
CA GLU A 28 -0.02 -18.13 -8.83
C GLU A 28 0.93 -16.93 -8.79
N ILE A 29 1.92 -16.95 -7.89
CA ILE A 29 2.71 -15.77 -7.56
C ILE A 29 4.17 -15.95 -7.92
N LEU A 30 4.74 -14.97 -8.64
CA LEU A 30 6.17 -14.75 -8.74
C LEU A 30 6.52 -13.55 -7.84
N ASN A 31 7.31 -13.78 -6.80
CA ASN A 31 7.90 -12.72 -6.01
C ASN A 31 9.21 -12.26 -6.67
N PHE A 32 9.28 -10.99 -7.08
CA PHE A 32 10.49 -10.36 -7.62
C PHE A 32 11.04 -9.38 -6.59
N ASP A 33 12.16 -9.71 -5.99
CA ASP A 33 12.70 -8.97 -4.85
C ASP A 33 14.24 -9.07 -4.80
N LEU A 34 14.90 -8.25 -4.00
CA LEU A 34 16.33 -8.34 -3.73
C LEU A 34 16.70 -9.57 -2.87
N GLN A 35 15.72 -10.20 -2.24
CA GLN A 35 15.89 -11.39 -1.40
C GLN A 35 14.81 -12.43 -1.69
N PRO A 36 15.08 -13.74 -1.49
CA PRO A 36 14.09 -14.77 -1.67
C PRO A 36 13.01 -14.71 -0.58
N PHE A 37 11.77 -15.00 -0.95
CA PHE A 37 10.70 -15.20 0.00
C PHE A 37 10.77 -16.61 0.60
N ALA A 38 10.58 -16.74 1.91
CA ALA A 38 10.80 -18.01 2.62
C ALA A 38 9.73 -19.07 2.37
N ASN A 39 8.55 -18.72 1.84
CA ASN A 39 7.48 -19.67 1.54
C ASN A 39 7.78 -20.39 0.22
N LEU A 40 7.85 -21.72 0.23
CA LEU A 40 8.22 -22.57 -0.91
C LEU A 40 7.15 -22.63 -2.01
N ASP A 41 5.90 -22.30 -1.70
CA ASP A 41 4.80 -22.26 -2.68
C ASP A 41 4.79 -20.98 -3.50
N ILE A 42 5.63 -19.99 -3.14
CA ILE A 42 5.80 -18.73 -3.85
C ILE A 42 7.13 -18.77 -4.58
N PHE A 43 7.07 -18.75 -5.92
CA PHE A 43 8.29 -18.70 -6.73
C PHE A 43 8.98 -17.35 -6.57
N SER A 44 10.22 -17.35 -6.08
CA SER A 44 11.03 -16.13 -5.89
C SER A 44 12.10 -16.01 -6.96
N LEU A 45 12.14 -14.88 -7.62
CA LEU A 45 13.21 -14.44 -8.51
C LEU A 45 13.95 -13.26 -7.87
N ILE A 46 15.27 -13.40 -7.75
CA ILE A 46 16.12 -12.34 -7.23
C ILE A 46 16.41 -11.32 -8.34
N GLY A 47 16.14 -10.05 -8.06
CA GLY A 47 16.43 -8.99 -9.00
C GLY A 47 16.09 -7.60 -8.47
N ASP A 48 16.48 -6.57 -9.23
CA ASP A 48 16.35 -5.16 -8.90
C ASP A 48 15.31 -4.49 -9.82
N VAL A 49 14.31 -3.85 -9.24
CA VAL A 49 13.27 -3.10 -9.99
C VAL A 49 13.84 -1.89 -10.74
N THR A 50 15.02 -1.41 -10.38
CA THR A 50 15.68 -0.31 -11.11
C THR A 50 16.32 -0.76 -12.41
N ASP A 51 16.47 -2.07 -12.63
CA ASP A 51 16.91 -2.67 -13.91
C ASP A 51 15.69 -3.07 -14.75
N SER A 52 15.44 -2.31 -15.81
CA SER A 52 14.27 -2.53 -16.69
C SER A 52 14.32 -3.88 -17.42
N GLY A 53 15.52 -4.41 -17.73
CA GLY A 53 15.69 -5.70 -18.38
C GLY A 53 15.30 -6.85 -17.45
N GLN A 54 15.69 -6.79 -16.18
CA GLN A 54 15.28 -7.77 -15.16
C GLN A 54 13.77 -7.74 -14.92
N VAL A 55 13.17 -6.53 -14.83
CA VAL A 55 11.73 -6.36 -14.69
C VAL A 55 10.96 -6.97 -15.85
N PHE A 56 11.38 -6.70 -17.09
CA PHE A 56 10.78 -7.26 -18.30
C PHE A 56 10.86 -8.79 -18.31
N ASN A 57 12.04 -9.36 -18.00
CA ASN A 57 12.25 -10.79 -17.92
C ASN A 57 11.34 -11.44 -16.86
N ALA A 58 11.23 -10.84 -15.67
CA ALA A 58 10.38 -11.36 -14.58
C ALA A 58 8.90 -11.44 -14.99
N MET A 59 8.41 -10.49 -15.80
CA MET A 59 7.01 -10.49 -16.26
C MET A 59 6.71 -11.52 -17.36
N THR A 60 7.74 -12.08 -18.01
CA THR A 60 7.57 -12.92 -19.21
C THR A 60 8.14 -14.33 -19.05
N MET A 61 8.68 -14.70 -17.88
CA MET A 61 9.30 -16.00 -17.66
C MET A 61 8.34 -17.05 -17.09
N HIS A 62 8.76 -18.31 -17.07
CA HIS A 62 8.08 -19.38 -16.33
C HIS A 62 8.21 -19.19 -14.82
N PHE A 63 7.16 -19.55 -14.08
CA PHE A 63 7.20 -19.64 -12.62
C PHE A 63 7.76 -20.99 -12.22
N GLY A 64 9.10 -21.13 -12.26
CA GLY A 64 9.81 -22.31 -11.86
C GLY A 64 9.77 -23.48 -12.87
N ARG A 65 10.33 -24.62 -12.44
CA ARG A 65 10.51 -25.81 -13.29
C ARG A 65 9.19 -26.45 -13.75
N LYS A 66 8.14 -26.39 -12.95
CA LYS A 66 6.82 -26.94 -13.32
C LYS A 66 6.25 -26.26 -14.56
N GLY A 67 6.37 -24.92 -14.62
CA GLY A 67 5.96 -24.17 -15.81
C GLY A 67 6.77 -24.51 -17.06
N LEU A 68 8.09 -24.65 -16.89
CA LEU A 68 8.99 -25.07 -17.97
C LEU A 68 8.65 -26.47 -18.50
N GLN A 69 8.41 -27.43 -17.61
CA GLN A 69 8.08 -28.81 -17.97
C GLN A 69 6.71 -28.97 -18.65
N ALA A 70 5.82 -28.02 -18.47
CA ALA A 70 4.51 -28.02 -19.13
C ALA A 70 4.60 -27.82 -20.67
N GLY A 71 5.77 -27.45 -21.21
CA GLY A 71 6.05 -27.34 -22.64
C GLY A 71 5.30 -26.22 -23.35
N LYS A 72 4.69 -25.29 -22.61
CA LYS A 72 4.04 -24.10 -23.15
C LYS A 72 4.99 -22.92 -23.06
N PRO A 73 5.10 -22.06 -24.09
CA PRO A 73 5.90 -20.87 -23.99
C PRO A 73 5.37 -19.98 -22.84
N PRO A 74 6.28 -19.30 -22.10
CA PRO A 74 5.86 -18.34 -21.08
C PRO A 74 5.18 -17.16 -21.77
N GLY A 75 4.12 -16.68 -21.17
CA GLY A 75 3.45 -15.42 -21.55
C GLY A 75 3.61 -14.38 -20.46
N PRO A 76 3.21 -13.14 -20.73
CA PRO A 76 3.18 -12.13 -19.69
C PRO A 76 2.28 -12.55 -18.53
N VAL A 77 2.57 -12.04 -17.33
CA VAL A 77 1.69 -12.20 -16.17
C VAL A 77 0.36 -11.49 -16.41
N ASP A 78 -0.68 -11.90 -15.70
CA ASP A 78 -2.02 -11.29 -15.84
C ASP A 78 -2.11 -9.93 -15.14
N ALA A 79 -1.37 -9.74 -14.03
CA ALA A 79 -1.34 -8.51 -13.26
C ALA A 79 -0.02 -8.32 -12.52
N VAL A 80 0.24 -7.09 -12.08
CA VAL A 80 1.41 -6.74 -11.27
C VAL A 80 0.96 -6.06 -9.98
N VAL A 81 1.57 -6.47 -8.86
CA VAL A 81 1.49 -5.77 -7.57
C VAL A 81 2.90 -5.28 -7.23
N HIS A 82 3.09 -3.96 -7.19
CA HIS A 82 4.39 -3.35 -7.01
C HIS A 82 4.52 -2.67 -5.64
N PHE A 83 5.20 -3.36 -4.72
CA PHE A 83 5.47 -2.88 -3.35
C PHE A 83 6.96 -2.66 -3.08
N ALA A 84 7.86 -3.06 -3.99
CA ALA A 84 9.29 -2.82 -3.85
C ALA A 84 9.59 -1.33 -3.80
N ALA A 85 10.19 -0.89 -2.71
CA ALA A 85 10.58 0.49 -2.47
C ALA A 85 11.56 0.57 -1.28
N ILE A 86 12.29 1.66 -1.19
CA ILE A 86 12.86 2.11 0.08
C ILE A 86 11.68 2.74 0.86
N PRO A 87 11.22 2.13 1.99
CA PRO A 87 9.85 2.32 2.49
C PRO A 87 9.67 3.53 3.40
N ARG A 88 10.70 4.35 3.63
CA ARG A 88 10.66 5.58 4.42
C ARG A 88 11.99 6.34 4.34
N VAL A 89 12.00 7.56 4.84
CA VAL A 89 13.21 8.36 5.07
C VAL A 89 14.20 7.66 6.05
N PHE A 90 15.45 8.08 6.06
CA PHE A 90 16.53 7.63 6.96
C PHE A 90 16.94 6.15 6.84
N ILE A 91 16.60 5.47 5.73
CA ILE A 91 17.13 4.13 5.40
C ILE A 91 18.28 4.23 4.41
N LYS A 92 18.13 5.11 3.42
CA LYS A 92 19.12 5.47 2.42
C LYS A 92 19.16 6.99 2.30
N THR A 93 20.11 7.51 1.50
CA THR A 93 20.16 8.92 1.15
C THR A 93 18.90 9.34 0.39
N ASP A 94 18.57 10.62 0.39
CA ASP A 94 17.35 11.14 -0.23
C ASP A 94 17.32 10.89 -1.74
N ASP A 95 18.43 11.14 -2.42
CA ASP A 95 18.59 10.91 -3.86
C ASP A 95 18.41 9.43 -4.21
N GLU A 96 18.99 8.51 -3.42
CA GLU A 96 18.86 7.07 -3.64
C GLU A 96 17.44 6.59 -3.35
N THR A 97 16.79 7.11 -2.30
CA THR A 97 15.39 6.83 -1.99
C THR A 97 14.48 7.26 -3.14
N TYR A 98 14.68 8.47 -3.65
CA TYR A 98 13.94 9.00 -4.78
C TYR A 98 14.20 8.18 -6.05
N ARG A 99 15.49 7.94 -6.39
CA ARG A 99 15.90 7.20 -7.58
C ARG A 99 15.29 5.80 -7.62
N VAL A 100 15.46 5.03 -6.55
CA VAL A 100 14.96 3.65 -6.48
C VAL A 100 13.43 3.60 -6.58
N ASN A 101 12.75 4.45 -5.82
CA ASN A 101 11.29 4.42 -5.78
C ASN A 101 10.66 4.90 -7.10
N VAL A 102 11.21 5.96 -7.71
CA VAL A 102 10.65 6.52 -8.94
C VAL A 102 11.01 5.66 -10.15
N MET A 103 12.30 5.31 -10.31
CA MET A 103 12.73 4.50 -11.46
C MET A 103 12.19 3.09 -11.39
N GLY A 104 12.17 2.47 -10.19
CA GLY A 104 11.59 1.15 -10.01
C GLY A 104 10.12 1.10 -10.40
N THR A 105 9.32 2.06 -9.93
CA THR A 105 7.89 2.15 -10.29
C THR A 105 7.71 2.43 -11.79
N TYR A 106 8.51 3.34 -12.36
CA TYR A 106 8.45 3.62 -13.80
C TYR A 106 8.73 2.37 -14.64
N ASN A 107 9.83 1.66 -14.36
CA ASN A 107 10.21 0.44 -15.08
C ASN A 107 9.12 -0.64 -15.02
N VAL A 108 8.54 -0.85 -13.82
CA VAL A 108 7.47 -1.83 -13.61
C VAL A 108 6.22 -1.47 -14.41
N ILE A 109 5.76 -0.22 -14.33
CA ILE A 109 4.56 0.22 -15.06
C ILE A 109 4.84 0.19 -16.58
N GLU A 110 5.98 0.71 -17.03
CA GLU A 110 6.33 0.72 -18.45
C GLU A 110 6.37 -0.68 -19.06
N ALA A 111 7.07 -1.63 -18.40
CA ALA A 111 7.12 -3.01 -18.83
C ALA A 111 5.74 -3.65 -18.90
N ALA A 112 4.94 -3.48 -17.82
CA ALA A 112 3.56 -3.98 -17.78
C ALA A 112 2.73 -3.47 -18.97
N MET A 113 2.76 -2.18 -19.22
CA MET A 113 1.99 -1.56 -20.31
C MET A 113 2.45 -2.02 -21.69
N LYS A 114 3.75 -2.09 -21.93
CA LYS A 114 4.32 -2.56 -23.21
C LYS A 114 4.04 -4.04 -23.48
N LEU A 115 3.89 -4.84 -22.43
CA LEU A 115 3.50 -6.26 -22.51
C LEU A 115 1.99 -6.48 -22.59
N GLY A 116 1.18 -5.42 -22.56
CA GLY A 116 -0.28 -5.52 -22.61
C GLY A 116 -0.93 -5.98 -21.30
N ILE A 117 -0.21 -5.94 -20.19
CA ILE A 117 -0.76 -6.24 -18.85
C ILE A 117 -1.71 -5.10 -18.46
N ARG A 118 -2.96 -5.44 -18.18
CA ARG A 118 -4.03 -4.45 -18.01
C ARG A 118 -4.34 -4.08 -16.56
N LYS A 119 -3.67 -4.71 -15.60
CA LYS A 119 -3.91 -4.49 -14.16
C LYS A 119 -2.58 -4.31 -13.42
N VAL A 120 -2.42 -3.15 -12.79
CA VAL A 120 -1.28 -2.86 -11.92
C VAL A 120 -1.77 -2.24 -10.62
N VAL A 121 -1.28 -2.73 -9.48
CA VAL A 121 -1.51 -2.14 -8.15
C VAL A 121 -0.16 -1.68 -7.61
N ILE A 122 -0.04 -0.41 -7.26
CA ILE A 122 1.21 0.14 -6.72
C ILE A 122 1.06 0.60 -5.27
N ALA A 123 2.13 0.44 -4.48
CA ALA A 123 2.21 1.01 -3.15
C ALA A 123 2.52 2.51 -3.22
N SER A 124 1.51 3.35 -2.96
CA SER A 124 1.67 4.72 -2.52
C SER A 124 1.72 4.77 -0.98
N SER A 125 1.54 5.92 -0.35
CA SER A 125 1.69 6.09 1.09
C SER A 125 0.87 7.23 1.64
N GLU A 126 0.45 7.15 2.91
CA GLU A 126 -0.10 8.27 3.67
C GLU A 126 0.86 9.47 3.75
N THR A 127 2.16 9.25 3.53
CA THR A 127 3.17 10.32 3.55
C THR A 127 2.98 11.34 2.45
N THR A 128 2.24 11.00 1.38
CA THR A 128 1.86 11.94 0.31
C THR A 128 1.10 13.14 0.84
N TYR A 129 0.38 13.03 1.95
CA TYR A 129 -0.35 14.13 2.58
C TYR A 129 0.54 15.18 3.27
N GLY A 130 1.85 14.94 3.35
CA GLY A 130 2.83 15.93 3.75
C GLY A 130 2.95 16.21 5.24
N VAL A 131 2.36 15.40 6.11
CA VAL A 131 2.47 15.57 7.58
C VAL A 131 3.42 14.55 8.21
N CYS A 132 3.45 13.32 7.69
CA CYS A 132 4.16 12.20 8.32
C CYS A 132 5.65 12.47 8.54
N PHE A 133 6.36 12.99 7.55
CA PHE A 133 7.79 13.33 7.60
C PHE A 133 8.05 14.83 7.39
N ALA A 134 7.08 15.67 7.77
CA ALA A 134 7.24 17.10 7.68
C ALA A 134 8.32 17.63 8.62
N GLU A 135 9.01 18.70 8.17
CA GLU A 135 9.85 19.53 9.03
C GLU A 135 8.99 20.25 10.08
N GLY A 136 9.44 20.25 11.32
CA GLY A 136 8.74 20.87 12.42
C GLY A 136 7.41 20.20 12.78
N ASP A 137 6.50 20.95 13.39
CA ASP A 137 5.15 20.51 13.76
C ASP A 137 4.14 21.04 12.74
N ARG A 138 3.88 20.22 11.71
CA ARG A 138 2.90 20.54 10.68
C ARG A 138 1.53 19.97 11.07
N ASP A 139 0.50 20.79 10.90
CA ASP A 139 -0.89 20.39 11.09
C ASP A 139 -1.57 19.98 9.80
N PHE A 140 -2.64 19.23 9.94
CA PHE A 140 -3.61 18.99 8.87
C PHE A 140 -4.45 20.25 8.65
N HIS A 141 -4.84 20.54 7.39
CA HIS A 141 -5.67 21.71 7.08
C HIS A 141 -7.17 21.39 7.11
N SER A 142 -7.55 20.11 7.10
CA SER A 142 -8.95 19.66 7.23
C SER A 142 -9.03 18.18 7.56
N PHE A 143 -10.20 17.73 8.02
CA PHE A 143 -10.55 16.32 8.24
C PHE A 143 -11.92 15.99 7.64
N PRO A 144 -12.17 14.71 7.27
CA PRO A 144 -11.17 13.64 7.17
C PRO A 144 -10.24 13.84 5.97
N LEU A 145 -9.08 13.13 5.98
CA LEU A 145 -8.21 13.05 4.82
C LEU A 145 -8.79 12.03 3.84
N GLU A 146 -9.31 12.52 2.73
CA GLU A 146 -9.80 11.70 1.61
C GLU A 146 -8.80 11.77 0.45
N GLU A 147 -9.02 11.02 -0.62
CA GLU A 147 -8.03 10.89 -1.71
C GLU A 147 -7.83 12.17 -2.53
N ASP A 148 -8.77 13.11 -2.45
CA ASP A 148 -8.72 14.44 -3.08
C ASP A 148 -8.04 15.51 -2.20
N TYR A 149 -7.64 15.16 -0.96
CA TYR A 149 -6.82 16.03 -0.11
C TYR A 149 -5.48 16.34 -0.77
N ASP A 150 -4.94 17.53 -0.54
CA ASP A 150 -3.67 17.98 -1.10
C ASP A 150 -2.51 17.03 -0.82
N VAL A 151 -1.65 16.84 -1.82
CA VAL A 151 -0.46 15.98 -1.74
C VAL A 151 0.79 16.86 -1.79
N ASP A 152 1.35 17.14 -0.62
CA ASP A 152 2.35 18.20 -0.42
C ASP A 152 3.50 17.76 0.51
N PRO A 153 4.18 16.64 0.21
CA PRO A 153 5.27 16.13 1.03
C PRO A 153 6.51 17.01 0.94
N MET A 154 7.24 17.11 2.06
CA MET A 154 8.54 17.83 2.14
C MET A 154 9.72 16.88 1.98
N ASP A 155 9.50 15.59 2.12
CA ASP A 155 10.55 14.56 2.14
C ASP A 155 10.65 13.81 0.80
N SER A 156 11.82 13.21 0.55
CA SER A 156 12.14 12.48 -0.68
C SER A 156 11.27 11.23 -0.87
N TYR A 157 10.88 10.56 0.21
CA TYR A 157 10.04 9.37 0.16
C TYR A 157 8.61 9.74 -0.24
N GLY A 158 7.97 10.67 0.47
CA GLY A 158 6.63 11.15 0.13
C GLY A 158 6.56 11.73 -1.28
N LEU A 159 7.56 12.53 -1.66
CA LEU A 159 7.68 13.07 -3.02
C LEU A 159 7.77 11.96 -4.07
N SER A 160 8.57 10.91 -3.82
CA SER A 160 8.66 9.76 -4.72
C SER A 160 7.30 9.08 -4.94
N LYS A 161 6.46 9.00 -3.90
CA LYS A 161 5.11 8.41 -3.99
C LYS A 161 4.14 9.28 -4.79
N VAL A 162 4.20 10.60 -4.63
CA VAL A 162 3.41 11.54 -5.46
C VAL A 162 3.79 11.40 -6.94
N VAL A 163 5.09 11.34 -7.25
CA VAL A 163 5.57 11.14 -8.63
C VAL A 163 5.10 9.79 -9.19
N ASN A 164 5.11 8.74 -8.37
CA ASN A 164 4.63 7.41 -8.78
C ASN A 164 3.12 7.42 -9.10
N GLU A 165 2.29 8.12 -8.31
CA GLU A 165 0.87 8.30 -8.62
C GLU A 165 0.67 9.05 -9.95
N ARG A 166 1.45 10.10 -10.21
CA ARG A 166 1.39 10.85 -11.49
C ARG A 166 1.84 10.01 -12.67
N THR A 167 2.90 9.22 -12.51
CA THR A 167 3.37 8.23 -13.50
C THR A 167 2.26 7.21 -13.80
N ALA A 168 1.69 6.60 -12.78
CA ALA A 168 0.60 5.64 -12.90
C ALA A 168 -0.60 6.22 -13.66
N ARG A 169 -1.02 7.45 -13.31
CA ARG A 169 -2.11 8.14 -13.98
C ARG A 169 -1.81 8.36 -15.47
N ALA A 170 -0.60 8.83 -15.80
CA ALA A 170 -0.21 9.08 -17.19
C ALA A 170 -0.26 7.81 -18.03
N PHE A 171 0.27 6.70 -17.50
CA PHE A 171 0.23 5.40 -18.19
C PHE A 171 -1.19 4.83 -18.30
N ALA A 172 -1.99 4.90 -17.24
CA ALA A 172 -3.38 4.45 -17.29
C ALA A 172 -4.20 5.17 -18.36
N MET A 173 -4.04 6.50 -18.45
CA MET A 173 -4.70 7.31 -19.50
C MET A 173 -4.20 6.95 -20.90
N ARG A 174 -2.88 6.78 -21.07
CA ARG A 174 -2.27 6.48 -22.36
C ARG A 174 -2.66 5.12 -22.92
N PHE A 175 -2.76 4.10 -22.04
CA PHE A 175 -2.98 2.70 -22.45
C PHE A 175 -4.43 2.22 -22.22
N GLY A 176 -5.28 3.02 -21.60
CA GLY A 176 -6.67 2.64 -21.29
C GLY A 176 -6.74 1.43 -20.35
N THR A 177 -5.90 1.43 -19.29
CA THR A 177 -5.73 0.30 -18.38
C THR A 177 -6.01 0.70 -16.93
N ASP A 178 -6.19 -0.28 -16.06
CA ASP A 178 -6.41 -0.07 -14.64
C ASP A 178 -5.08 -0.05 -13.88
N ILE A 179 -4.75 1.10 -13.31
CA ILE A 179 -3.61 1.24 -12.39
C ILE A 179 -4.11 1.86 -11.09
N TYR A 180 -4.02 1.12 -9.98
CA TYR A 180 -4.51 1.57 -8.69
C TYR A 180 -3.35 1.83 -7.74
N ALA A 181 -3.32 3.03 -7.15
CA ALA A 181 -2.33 3.43 -6.15
C ALA A 181 -2.95 3.33 -4.74
N LEU A 182 -2.32 2.58 -3.86
CA LEU A 182 -2.74 2.45 -2.47
C LEU A 182 -1.93 3.41 -1.60
N ARG A 183 -2.54 4.46 -1.06
CA ARG A 183 -1.95 5.28 0.01
C ARG A 183 -2.03 4.46 1.29
N ILE A 184 -0.99 3.65 1.48
CA ILE A 184 -0.91 2.72 2.61
C ILE A 184 -0.61 3.51 3.88
N GLY A 185 -1.44 3.35 4.89
CA GLY A 185 -1.24 3.88 6.22
C GLY A 185 -0.13 3.15 6.98
N ASN A 186 0.10 3.50 8.24
CA ASN A 186 1.07 2.82 9.07
C ASN A 186 0.72 1.32 9.20
N VAL A 187 1.53 0.46 8.58
CA VAL A 187 1.30 -0.99 8.59
C VAL A 187 1.58 -1.56 9.98
N ILE A 188 0.58 -2.23 10.53
CA ILE A 188 0.64 -2.93 11.82
C ILE A 188 0.60 -4.44 11.60
N GLU A 189 1.56 -5.15 12.16
CA GLU A 189 1.62 -6.60 12.14
C GLU A 189 0.93 -7.19 13.39
N PRO A 190 0.48 -8.45 13.37
CA PRO A 190 -0.24 -9.05 14.50
C PRO A 190 0.48 -8.92 15.85
N HIS A 191 1.80 -9.02 15.87
CA HIS A 191 2.59 -8.90 17.11
C HIS A 191 2.77 -7.46 17.60
N GLU A 192 2.43 -6.44 16.79
CA GLU A 192 2.58 -5.02 17.13
C GLU A 192 1.35 -4.44 17.85
N TYR A 193 0.27 -5.21 18.02
CA TYR A 193 -0.92 -4.71 18.72
C TYR A 193 -0.70 -4.39 20.20
N ASN A 194 0.33 -4.97 20.81
CA ASN A 194 0.79 -4.61 22.16
C ASN A 194 1.21 -3.14 22.30
N ARG A 195 1.43 -2.42 21.20
CA ARG A 195 1.79 -0.99 21.20
C ARG A 195 0.59 -0.06 21.33
N PHE A 196 -0.65 -0.54 21.04
CA PHE A 196 -1.83 0.31 20.98
C PHE A 196 -2.22 0.95 22.31
N PRO A 197 -2.09 0.30 23.47
CA PRO A 197 -2.30 0.98 24.75
C PRO A 197 -1.42 2.23 24.90
N GLY A 198 -0.17 2.17 24.42
CA GLY A 198 0.73 3.33 24.37
C GLY A 198 0.26 4.42 23.39
N PHE A 199 -0.32 4.06 22.26
CA PHE A 199 -0.88 5.03 21.30
C PHE A 199 -2.10 5.76 21.88
N VAL A 200 -2.94 5.05 22.63
CA VAL A 200 -4.11 5.63 23.30
C VAL A 200 -3.69 6.56 24.43
N SER A 201 -2.68 6.18 25.23
CA SER A 201 -2.21 6.99 26.37
C SER A 201 -1.38 8.21 25.93
N ASP A 202 -0.75 8.19 24.76
CA ASP A 202 0.03 9.30 24.18
C ASP A 202 -0.43 9.63 22.74
N PRO A 203 -1.61 10.28 22.59
CA PRO A 203 -2.15 10.63 21.28
C PRO A 203 -1.22 11.47 20.39
N PRO A 204 -0.41 12.43 20.89
CA PRO A 204 0.53 13.17 20.07
C PRO A 204 1.50 12.30 19.28
N SER A 205 1.90 11.16 19.81
CA SER A 205 2.82 10.21 19.13
C SER A 205 2.27 9.69 17.80
N ARG A 206 0.96 9.77 17.58
CA ARG A 206 0.28 9.26 16.38
C ARG A 206 -0.22 10.35 15.44
N LYS A 207 -0.02 11.64 15.77
CA LYS A 207 -0.44 12.77 14.94
C LYS A 207 0.05 12.61 13.49
N ARG A 208 1.32 12.28 13.32
CA ARG A 208 1.97 12.14 12.01
C ARG A 208 1.37 11.07 11.10
N ASN A 209 0.63 10.11 11.64
CA ASN A 209 -0.13 9.09 10.90
C ASN A 209 -1.65 9.38 10.89
N ALA A 210 -2.06 10.61 11.20
CA ALA A 210 -3.47 10.97 11.37
C ALA A 210 -4.22 9.97 12.27
N TRP A 211 -3.57 9.45 13.31
CA TRP A 211 -4.10 8.43 14.24
C TRP A 211 -4.72 7.21 13.54
N SER A 212 -4.24 6.89 12.36
CA SER A 212 -4.73 5.80 11.52
C SER A 212 -3.68 4.70 11.38
N TYR A 213 -4.09 3.53 10.90
CA TYR A 213 -3.23 2.37 10.66
C TYR A 213 -3.85 1.46 9.61
N ILE A 214 -3.10 0.48 9.13
CA ILE A 214 -3.63 -0.66 8.40
C ILE A 214 -3.08 -1.96 8.99
N ASP A 215 -3.94 -2.93 9.30
CA ASP A 215 -3.50 -4.30 9.59
C ASP A 215 -2.90 -4.92 8.33
N ALA A 216 -1.74 -5.54 8.48
CA ALA A 216 -1.02 -6.10 7.35
C ALA A 216 -1.81 -7.19 6.60
N ARG A 217 -2.73 -7.88 7.26
CA ARG A 217 -3.63 -8.90 6.68
C ARG A 217 -4.79 -8.25 5.94
N ASP A 218 -5.38 -7.18 6.48
CA ASP A 218 -6.45 -6.40 5.83
C ASP A 218 -5.94 -5.70 4.57
N LEU A 219 -4.64 -5.33 4.53
CA LEU A 219 -4.00 -4.85 3.32
C LEU A 219 -4.00 -5.92 2.21
N GLY A 220 -3.85 -7.20 2.55
CA GLY A 220 -4.01 -8.32 1.61
C GLY A 220 -5.40 -8.34 0.95
N GLN A 221 -6.46 -8.12 1.75
CA GLN A 221 -7.82 -8.00 1.23
C GLN A 221 -7.95 -6.83 0.25
N ILE A 222 -7.43 -5.63 0.60
CA ILE A 222 -7.50 -4.46 -0.28
C ILE A 222 -6.80 -4.73 -1.62
N VAL A 223 -5.62 -5.35 -1.61
CA VAL A 223 -4.89 -5.73 -2.83
C VAL A 223 -5.70 -6.70 -3.68
N HIS A 224 -6.28 -7.73 -3.07
CA HIS A 224 -7.16 -8.68 -3.77
C HIS A 224 -8.35 -7.98 -4.42
N LEU A 225 -9.05 -7.13 -3.68
CA LEU A 225 -10.19 -6.38 -4.20
C LEU A 225 -9.80 -5.47 -5.38
N CYS A 226 -8.62 -4.85 -5.34
CA CYS A 226 -8.05 -4.11 -6.46
C CYS A 226 -7.82 -5.01 -7.69
N LEU A 227 -7.30 -6.22 -7.49
CA LEU A 227 -7.08 -7.19 -8.57
C LEU A 227 -8.39 -7.70 -9.19
N GLN A 228 -9.48 -7.72 -8.41
CA GLN A 228 -10.81 -8.14 -8.85
C GLN A 228 -11.60 -7.04 -9.57
N LYS A 229 -11.35 -5.77 -9.25
CA LYS A 229 -12.12 -4.64 -9.75
C LYS A 229 -11.54 -4.10 -11.04
N ASP A 230 -12.32 -4.14 -12.11
CA ASP A 230 -11.92 -3.69 -13.44
C ASP A 230 -12.68 -2.43 -13.88
N GLY A 231 -12.10 -1.71 -14.85
CA GLY A 231 -12.75 -0.63 -15.59
C GLY A 231 -12.75 0.72 -14.89
N LEU A 232 -11.92 0.93 -13.87
CA LEU A 232 -11.85 2.21 -13.16
C LEU A 232 -10.74 3.15 -13.66
N GLY A 233 -9.87 2.69 -14.57
CA GLY A 233 -8.73 3.46 -15.06
C GLY A 233 -7.71 3.72 -13.94
N PHE A 234 -7.27 4.96 -13.77
CA PHE A 234 -6.43 5.34 -12.65
C PHE A 234 -7.25 5.66 -11.41
N GLN A 235 -6.92 5.01 -10.29
CA GLN A 235 -7.53 5.31 -9.00
C GLN A 235 -6.47 5.40 -7.90
N VAL A 236 -6.76 6.23 -6.90
CA VAL A 236 -6.06 6.26 -5.62
C VAL A 236 -7.03 5.78 -4.55
N PHE A 237 -6.57 4.95 -3.62
CA PHE A 237 -7.34 4.50 -2.46
C PHE A 237 -6.52 4.65 -1.19
N ASN A 238 -7.10 5.22 -0.14
CA ASN A 238 -6.55 5.12 1.20
C ASN A 238 -6.67 3.69 1.71
N ALA A 239 -5.54 3.07 1.98
CA ALA A 239 -5.47 1.71 2.51
C ALA A 239 -5.21 1.79 4.03
N VAL A 240 -6.27 1.96 4.80
CA VAL A 240 -6.28 2.03 6.26
C VAL A 240 -7.48 1.28 6.83
N ASN A 241 -7.39 0.90 8.11
CA ASN A 241 -8.50 0.33 8.87
C ASN A 241 -9.57 1.37 9.20
N ASP A 242 -10.75 0.91 9.65
CA ASP A 242 -11.93 1.76 9.80
C ASP A 242 -11.82 2.76 10.97
N THR A 243 -11.01 2.47 12.00
CA THR A 243 -11.09 3.17 13.26
C THR A 243 -9.83 3.92 13.68
N ILE A 244 -10.04 5.06 14.32
CA ILE A 244 -8.99 5.87 14.97
C ILE A 244 -8.26 5.07 16.07
N THR A 245 -6.96 5.33 16.27
CA THR A 245 -6.14 4.75 17.36
C THR A 245 -6.27 5.53 18.67
N ALA A 246 -7.51 5.81 19.08
CA ALA A 246 -7.87 6.51 20.31
C ALA A 246 -9.20 5.99 20.87
N ASP A 247 -9.47 6.18 22.19
CA ASP A 247 -10.69 5.70 22.83
C ASP A 247 -11.89 6.64 22.63
N LEU A 248 -11.65 7.96 22.49
CA LEU A 248 -12.70 8.95 22.26
C LEU A 248 -13.34 8.78 20.88
N LEU A 249 -14.59 9.21 20.76
CA LEU A 249 -15.22 9.40 19.45
C LEU A 249 -14.36 10.37 18.62
N THR A 250 -14.20 10.10 17.33
CA THR A 250 -13.25 10.85 16.49
C THR A 250 -13.53 12.34 16.46
N ALA A 251 -14.81 12.75 16.40
CA ALA A 251 -15.17 14.16 16.43
C ALA A 251 -14.73 14.86 17.74
N GLU A 252 -14.93 14.22 18.89
CA GLU A 252 -14.48 14.71 20.20
C GLU A 252 -12.95 14.75 20.30
N PHE A 253 -12.31 13.71 19.78
CA PHE A 253 -10.85 13.60 19.74
C PHE A 253 -10.23 14.76 18.94
N LEU A 254 -10.73 15.01 17.72
CA LEU A 254 -10.23 16.06 16.85
C LEU A 254 -10.50 17.46 17.43
N ALA A 255 -11.66 17.68 18.04
CA ALA A 255 -11.95 18.95 18.72
C ALA A 255 -10.95 19.25 19.85
N LYS A 256 -10.47 18.21 20.52
CA LYS A 256 -9.49 18.33 21.61
C LYS A 256 -8.05 18.49 21.11
N TRP A 257 -7.63 17.68 20.13
CA TRP A 257 -6.22 17.57 19.72
C TRP A 257 -5.86 18.36 18.47
N CYS A 258 -6.86 18.76 17.68
CA CYS A 258 -6.72 19.61 16.49
C CYS A 258 -7.72 20.77 16.51
N PRO A 259 -7.75 21.59 17.59
CA PRO A 259 -8.72 22.66 17.69
C PRO A 259 -8.56 23.64 16.52
N GLY A 260 -9.68 24.00 15.88
CA GLY A 260 -9.69 24.94 14.77
C GLY A 260 -9.41 24.37 13.39
N VAL A 261 -9.05 23.06 13.29
CA VAL A 261 -8.94 22.40 11.99
C VAL A 261 -10.34 22.09 11.44
N PRO A 262 -10.70 22.57 10.23
CA PRO A 262 -12.02 22.34 9.66
C PRO A 262 -12.36 20.87 9.47
N VAL A 263 -13.61 20.53 9.71
CA VAL A 263 -14.18 19.20 9.39
C VAL A 263 -15.08 19.35 8.17
N THR A 264 -14.71 18.78 7.05
CA THR A 264 -15.36 18.98 5.73
C THR A 264 -16.65 18.16 5.57
N ARG A 265 -16.81 17.09 6.35
CA ARG A 265 -18.04 16.29 6.46
C ARG A 265 -18.15 15.67 7.85
N PRO A 266 -19.36 15.23 8.26
CA PRO A 266 -19.50 14.48 9.50
C PRO A 266 -18.59 13.25 9.56
N ILE A 267 -17.91 13.07 10.69
CA ILE A 267 -17.11 11.88 11.02
C ILE A 267 -17.90 11.09 12.07
N ILE A 268 -18.21 9.84 11.79
CA ILE A 268 -19.16 9.06 12.58
C ILE A 268 -18.43 8.10 13.53
N GLY A 269 -18.77 8.15 14.80
CA GLY A 269 -18.24 7.23 15.80
C GLY A 269 -16.71 7.30 15.89
N HIS A 270 -16.06 6.17 15.70
CA HIS A 270 -14.61 6.03 15.74
C HIS A 270 -13.95 6.00 14.34
N GLU A 271 -14.61 6.51 13.31
CA GLU A 271 -14.06 6.55 11.94
C GLU A 271 -12.65 7.14 11.94
N ALA A 272 -11.72 6.48 11.24
CA ALA A 272 -10.34 6.96 11.13
C ALA A 272 -10.28 8.34 10.44
N PRO A 273 -9.49 9.30 10.97
CA PRO A 273 -9.31 10.60 10.34
C PRO A 273 -8.71 10.54 8.94
N LEU A 274 -7.87 9.55 8.64
CA LEU A 274 -7.50 9.15 7.29
C LEU A 274 -8.57 8.18 6.80
N SER A 275 -9.45 8.64 5.92
CA SER A 275 -10.69 7.92 5.56
C SER A 275 -10.45 6.84 4.51
N ASN A 276 -10.93 5.63 4.78
CA ASN A 276 -10.98 4.53 3.81
C ASN A 276 -12.36 4.41 3.13
N ARG A 277 -13.22 5.43 3.25
CA ARG A 277 -14.59 5.41 2.71
C ARG A 277 -14.64 4.98 1.25
N LYS A 278 -13.75 5.53 0.41
CA LYS A 278 -13.68 5.15 -1.01
C LYS A 278 -13.32 3.67 -1.22
N ALA A 279 -12.40 3.13 -0.45
CA ALA A 279 -12.06 1.70 -0.51
C ALA A 279 -13.27 0.82 -0.13
N ARG A 280 -14.05 1.21 0.87
CA ARG A 280 -15.27 0.51 1.26
C ARG A 280 -16.36 0.60 0.19
N GLU A 281 -16.63 1.79 -0.33
CA GLU A 281 -17.72 2.02 -1.30
C GLU A 281 -17.41 1.47 -2.69
N VAL A 282 -16.17 1.62 -3.17
CA VAL A 282 -15.80 1.26 -4.55
C VAL A 282 -15.28 -0.16 -4.66
N LEU A 283 -14.44 -0.60 -3.71
CA LEU A 283 -13.83 -1.93 -3.72
C LEU A 283 -14.62 -2.95 -2.90
N GLY A 284 -15.45 -2.50 -1.95
CA GLY A 284 -16.15 -3.38 -1.02
C GLY A 284 -15.30 -3.84 0.16
N PHE A 285 -14.25 -3.09 0.51
CA PHE A 285 -13.39 -3.39 1.66
C PHE A 285 -14.21 -3.50 2.95
N LYS A 286 -13.88 -4.49 3.77
CA LYS A 286 -14.46 -4.70 5.09
C LYS A 286 -13.35 -5.05 6.06
N GLU A 287 -13.12 -4.20 7.04
CA GLU A 287 -12.15 -4.45 8.10
C GLU A 287 -12.41 -5.81 8.78
N GLN A 288 -11.37 -6.60 8.95
CA GLN A 288 -11.42 -7.90 9.63
C GLN A 288 -10.60 -7.89 10.94
N HIS A 289 -9.68 -6.95 11.08
CA HIS A 289 -8.73 -6.90 12.19
C HIS A 289 -8.75 -5.53 12.87
N ASN A 290 -9.84 -5.25 13.61
CA ASN A 290 -9.92 -4.03 14.41
C ASN A 290 -8.98 -4.09 15.61
N TRP A 291 -8.21 -3.02 15.84
CA TRP A 291 -7.25 -2.98 16.93
C TRP A 291 -7.88 -3.19 18.31
N ARG A 292 -9.10 -2.69 18.54
CA ARG A 292 -9.80 -2.85 19.81
C ARG A 292 -10.06 -4.31 20.17
N ASP A 293 -10.36 -5.13 19.17
CA ASP A 293 -10.57 -6.57 19.35
C ASP A 293 -9.25 -7.31 19.49
N GLN A 294 -8.24 -6.91 18.72
CA GLN A 294 -6.91 -7.51 18.78
C GLN A 294 -6.22 -7.24 20.13
N VAL A 295 -6.35 -6.04 20.70
CA VAL A 295 -5.77 -5.71 22.02
C VAL A 295 -6.47 -6.50 23.14
N LYS A 296 -7.78 -6.68 23.10
CA LYS A 296 -8.53 -7.52 24.07
C LYS A 296 -8.13 -9.00 24.01
N ALA A 297 -7.65 -9.47 22.85
CA ALA A 297 -7.22 -10.85 22.65
C ALA A 297 -5.77 -11.11 23.09
N LEU A 298 -5.01 -10.07 23.50
CA LEU A 298 -3.66 -10.24 24.04
C LEU A 298 -3.75 -10.89 25.43
N PRO A 299 -2.82 -11.81 25.80
CA PRO A 299 -2.72 -12.31 27.17
C PRO A 299 -2.50 -11.13 28.13
N GLU A 300 -3.17 -11.18 29.29
CA GLU A 300 -2.85 -10.26 30.38
C GLU A 300 -1.37 -10.42 30.77
N ALA A 301 -0.65 -9.29 30.84
CA ALA A 301 0.79 -9.25 31.06
C ALA A 301 1.15 -9.56 32.53
#